data_818bd1ada1793eec67bb418ae121f63e
#
_entry.id   818bd1ada1793eec67bb418ae121f63e
#
_cell.length_a   1.000
_cell.length_b   1.000
_cell.length_c   1.000
_cell.angle_alpha   90.00
_cell.angle_beta   90.00
_cell.angle_gamma   90.00
#
_symmetry.space_group_name_H-M   'P 1'
#
loop_
_entity.id
_entity.type
_entity.pdbx_description
1 polymer ?
#
loop_
_entity_poly.entity_id
_entity_poly.type
_entity_poly.pdbx_seq_one_letter_code
_entity_poly.pdbx_strand_id
1 'polypeptide(L)'
;MAVIKAVSSRAGITQALDYVMKEEKTEKRLVSGLGCMPESAKDEMQLTKELWEKTGGRTYKHFVQSYHEDEKITPEQAHRNAIELAENTRAWRGFEVLIATHVDRGHIHSHFIVNSVSYEDGHKLRWSKHDLKDLKERNDEQCLEQGLHVTEKGKTFS
;
A
#
# COMPACT_ATOMS: atom_id res chain seq x y z
N MET A 1 9.33 -9.55 -11.30
CA MET A 1 8.09 -8.90 -11.72
C MET A 1 7.27 -8.55 -10.50
N ALA A 2 6.76 -7.35 -10.47
CA ALA A 2 5.84 -6.92 -9.41
C ALA A 2 4.49 -6.58 -10.04
N VAL A 3 3.41 -7.02 -9.39
CA VAL A 3 2.04 -6.81 -9.83
C VAL A 3 1.31 -6.01 -8.77
N ILE A 4 0.53 -5.02 -9.19
CA ILE A 4 -0.32 -4.22 -8.30
C ILE A 4 -1.75 -4.77 -8.34
N LYS A 5 -2.33 -4.96 -7.15
CA LYS A 5 -3.73 -5.35 -7.01
C LYS A 5 -4.42 -4.43 -6.00
N ALA A 6 -5.64 -4.02 -6.32
CA ALA A 6 -6.53 -3.41 -5.35
C ALA A 6 -7.27 -4.54 -4.64
N VAL A 7 -7.32 -4.47 -3.31
CA VAL A 7 -7.97 -5.50 -2.50
C VAL A 7 -9.34 -5.00 -2.06
N SER A 8 -10.37 -5.78 -2.33
CA SER A 8 -11.71 -5.51 -1.83
C SER A 8 -11.93 -6.33 -0.56
N SER A 9 -12.31 -5.68 0.53
CA SER A 9 -12.57 -6.34 1.80
C SER A 9 -13.70 -5.65 2.55
N ARG A 10 -14.46 -6.45 3.31
CA ARG A 10 -15.48 -5.93 4.22
C ARG A 10 -14.93 -5.69 5.62
N ALA A 11 -13.66 -6.02 5.86
CA ALA A 11 -13.02 -5.79 7.14
C ALA A 11 -12.94 -4.29 7.44
N GLY A 12 -13.06 -3.93 8.71
CA GLY A 12 -12.83 -2.57 9.15
C GLY A 12 -11.35 -2.22 9.09
N ILE A 13 -11.04 -0.93 9.15
CA ILE A 13 -9.66 -0.45 9.07
C ILE A 13 -8.78 -1.01 10.19
N THR A 14 -9.30 -1.13 11.40
CA THR A 14 -8.56 -1.70 12.53
C THR A 14 -8.16 -3.15 12.24
N GLN A 15 -9.10 -3.95 11.74
CA GLN A 15 -8.83 -5.34 11.37
C GLN A 15 -7.81 -5.43 10.23
N ALA A 16 -7.93 -4.55 9.23
CA ALA A 16 -6.99 -4.52 8.11
C ALA A 16 -5.58 -4.17 8.56
N LEU A 17 -5.43 -3.16 9.41
CA LEU A 17 -4.13 -2.76 9.95
C LEU A 17 -3.53 -3.86 10.83
N ASP A 18 -4.32 -4.46 11.69
CA ASP A 18 -3.85 -5.56 12.53
C ASP A 18 -3.38 -6.75 11.70
N TYR A 19 -4.13 -7.08 10.65
CA TYR A 19 -3.78 -8.17 9.74
C TYR A 19 -2.42 -7.93 9.06
N VAL A 20 -2.23 -6.75 8.47
CA VAL A 20 -1.00 -6.49 7.70
C VAL A 20 0.23 -6.30 8.59
N MET A 21 0.03 -5.98 9.85
CA MET A 21 1.13 -5.79 10.81
C MET A 21 1.41 -7.02 11.70
N LYS A 22 0.77 -8.16 11.43
CA LYS A 22 1.01 -9.38 12.23
C LYS A 22 2.48 -9.83 12.17
N GLU A 23 3.04 -10.12 13.33
CA GLU A 23 4.44 -10.58 13.45
C GLU A 23 4.73 -11.85 12.66
N GLU A 24 3.73 -12.70 12.47
CA GLU A 24 3.86 -13.92 11.66
C GLU A 24 4.07 -13.64 10.17
N LYS A 25 3.68 -12.46 9.70
CA LYS A 25 3.70 -12.08 8.29
C LYS A 25 4.80 -11.09 7.96
N THR A 26 5.21 -10.29 8.92
CA THR A 26 6.17 -9.22 8.70
C THR A 26 7.05 -9.03 9.92
N GLU A 27 8.05 -8.18 9.79
CA GLU A 27 8.94 -7.79 10.86
C GLU A 27 8.81 -6.29 11.09
N LYS A 28 9.09 -5.83 12.31
CA LYS A 28 8.98 -4.42 12.69
C LYS A 28 9.72 -3.49 11.72
N ARG A 29 10.91 -3.88 11.25
CA ARG A 29 11.71 -3.12 10.29
C ARG A 29 11.11 -3.05 8.89
N LEU A 30 10.10 -3.88 8.59
CA LEU A 30 9.41 -3.95 7.31
C LEU A 30 8.00 -3.34 7.40
N VAL A 31 7.77 -2.49 8.37
CA VAL A 31 6.52 -1.74 8.54
C VAL A 31 6.87 -0.26 8.64
N SER A 32 6.25 0.55 7.80
CA SER A 32 6.51 2.00 7.74
C SER A 32 5.20 2.76 7.60
N GLY A 33 5.23 4.03 7.96
CA GLY A 33 4.08 4.92 7.78
C GLY A 33 4.47 6.18 7.00
N LEU A 34 3.59 6.62 6.11
CA LEU A 34 3.66 7.94 5.49
C LEU A 34 2.57 8.79 6.12
N GLY A 35 2.95 9.91 6.71
CA GLY A 35 2.02 10.77 7.43
C GLY A 35 1.53 10.20 8.75
N CYS A 36 2.01 9.02 9.16
CA CYS A 36 1.66 8.38 10.42
C CYS A 36 2.81 7.50 10.90
N MET A 37 2.75 7.11 12.18
CA MET A 37 3.71 6.17 12.77
C MET A 37 3.06 4.79 12.82
N PRO A 38 3.79 3.71 12.51
CA PRO A 38 3.22 2.35 12.57
C PRO A 38 2.57 2.02 13.92
N GLU A 39 3.20 2.41 15.01
CA GLU A 39 2.75 2.11 16.37
C GLU A 39 1.40 2.73 16.70
N SER A 40 1.07 3.86 16.08
CA SER A 40 -0.14 4.62 16.34
C SER A 40 -1.02 4.82 15.10
N ALA A 41 -0.73 4.10 14.02
CA ALA A 41 -1.45 4.29 12.75
C ALA A 41 -2.96 4.14 12.89
N LYS A 42 -3.44 3.16 13.67
CA LYS A 42 -4.87 2.96 13.90
C LYS A 42 -5.51 4.20 14.52
N ASP A 43 -4.89 4.72 15.57
CA ASP A 43 -5.41 5.88 16.28
C ASP A 43 -5.29 7.15 15.42
N GLU A 44 -4.16 7.32 14.72
CA GLU A 44 -3.94 8.48 13.86
C GLU A 44 -4.94 8.53 12.70
N MET A 45 -5.17 7.41 12.04
CA MET A 45 -6.13 7.34 10.93
C MET A 45 -7.56 7.56 11.39
N GLN A 46 -7.91 7.05 12.56
CA GLN A 46 -9.24 7.28 13.15
C GLN A 46 -9.42 8.75 13.57
N LEU A 47 -8.40 9.31 14.19
CA LEU A 47 -8.43 10.71 14.62
C LEU A 47 -8.62 11.66 13.44
N THR A 48 -7.90 11.41 12.33
CA THR A 48 -8.06 12.21 11.10
C THR A 48 -9.52 12.23 10.64
N LYS A 49 -10.16 11.05 10.59
CA LYS A 49 -11.56 10.95 10.19
C LYS A 49 -12.50 11.69 11.15
N GLU A 50 -12.23 11.60 12.44
CA GLU A 50 -13.04 12.30 13.46
C GLU A 50 -12.87 13.81 13.39
N LEU A 51 -11.63 14.30 13.27
CA LEU A 51 -11.33 15.73 13.18
C LEU A 51 -12.02 16.41 11.99
N TRP A 52 -12.13 15.70 10.87
CA TRP A 52 -12.79 16.21 9.68
C TRP A 52 -14.27 15.78 9.57
N GLU A 53 -14.79 15.12 10.61
CA GLU A 53 -16.19 14.65 10.68
C GLU A 53 -16.60 13.78 9.48
N LYS A 54 -15.69 12.88 9.04
CA LYS A 54 -15.91 12.00 7.90
C LYS A 54 -15.65 10.54 8.25
N THR A 55 -16.41 10.04 9.23
CA THR A 55 -16.25 8.68 9.75
C THR A 55 -17.06 7.62 9.00
N GLY A 56 -18.00 8.05 8.16
CA GLY A 56 -18.88 7.14 7.44
C GLY A 56 -18.34 6.71 6.09
N GLY A 57 -19.04 5.78 5.48
CA GLY A 57 -18.67 5.26 4.18
C GLY A 57 -17.39 4.42 4.20
N ARG A 58 -16.65 4.46 3.10
CA ARG A 58 -15.37 3.78 3.02
C ARG A 58 -14.38 4.42 3.99
N THR A 59 -13.70 3.60 4.78
CA THR A 59 -12.75 4.08 5.80
C THR A 59 -11.29 3.94 5.38
N TYR A 60 -11.01 3.14 4.33
CA TYR A 60 -9.66 2.96 3.80
C TYR A 60 -9.71 2.32 2.42
N LYS A 61 -8.55 2.33 1.74
CA LYS A 61 -8.29 1.50 0.57
C LYS A 61 -7.07 0.63 0.82
N HIS A 62 -7.08 -0.57 0.28
CA HIS A 62 -6.02 -1.55 0.44
C HIS A 62 -5.45 -1.96 -0.93
N PHE A 63 -4.14 -1.87 -1.07
CA PHE A 63 -3.44 -2.28 -2.29
C PHE A 63 -2.30 -3.21 -1.93
N VAL A 64 -1.88 -4.02 -2.89
CA VAL A 64 -0.77 -4.96 -2.72
C VAL A 64 0.17 -4.85 -3.92
N GLN A 65 1.48 -4.75 -3.65
CA GLN A 65 2.54 -4.91 -4.63
C GLN A 65 3.16 -6.28 -4.39
N SER A 66 3.00 -7.21 -5.33
CA SER A 66 3.42 -8.59 -5.16
C SER A 66 4.50 -8.94 -6.19
N TYR A 67 5.61 -9.51 -5.72
CA TYR A 67 6.69 -9.98 -6.58
C TYR A 67 6.51 -11.46 -6.90
N HIS A 68 6.83 -11.83 -8.14
CA HIS A 68 6.84 -13.23 -8.53
C HIS A 68 7.91 -13.98 -7.72
N GLU A 69 7.66 -15.24 -7.38
CA GLU A 69 8.58 -16.05 -6.58
C GLU A 69 9.96 -16.21 -7.20
N ASP A 70 10.06 -16.11 -8.55
CA ASP A 70 11.32 -16.19 -9.28
C ASP A 70 12.12 -14.88 -9.27
N GLU A 71 11.53 -13.79 -8.79
CA GLU A 71 12.24 -12.52 -8.70
C GLU A 71 13.25 -12.53 -7.56
N LYS A 72 14.47 -12.17 -7.90
CA LYS A 72 15.56 -12.08 -6.91
C LYS A 72 15.56 -10.70 -6.27
N ILE A 73 14.73 -10.55 -5.25
CA ILE A 73 14.63 -9.30 -4.51
C ILE A 73 14.64 -9.62 -3.00
N THR A 74 15.30 -8.78 -2.23
CA THR A 74 15.30 -8.94 -0.77
C THR A 74 14.06 -8.28 -0.16
N PRO A 75 13.61 -8.73 1.02
CA PRO A 75 12.53 -8.06 1.72
C PRO A 75 12.80 -6.57 1.95
N GLU A 76 14.04 -6.21 2.25
CA GLU A 76 14.45 -4.82 2.48
C GLU A 76 14.31 -3.97 1.21
N GLN A 77 14.73 -4.52 0.07
CA GLN A 77 14.59 -3.80 -1.21
C GLN A 77 13.12 -3.68 -1.59
N ALA A 78 12.34 -4.74 -1.41
CA ALA A 78 10.90 -4.72 -1.66
C ALA A 78 10.21 -3.65 -0.81
N HIS A 79 10.60 -3.53 0.45
CA HIS A 79 10.02 -2.53 1.35
C HIS A 79 10.40 -1.11 0.92
N ARG A 80 11.66 -0.86 0.55
CA ARG A 80 12.08 0.44 0.01
C ARG A 80 11.32 0.79 -1.26
N ASN A 81 11.10 -0.20 -2.14
CA ASN A 81 10.32 -0.02 -3.36
C ASN A 81 8.88 0.39 -3.04
N ALA A 82 8.28 -0.25 -2.04
CA ALA A 82 6.92 0.08 -1.62
C ALA A 82 6.82 1.52 -1.12
N ILE A 83 7.77 1.94 -0.29
CA ILE A 83 7.82 3.31 0.23
C ILE A 83 7.95 4.32 -0.93
N GLU A 84 8.88 4.08 -1.85
CA GLU A 84 9.09 4.94 -3.02
C GLU A 84 7.84 5.03 -3.89
N LEU A 85 7.21 3.89 -4.16
CA LEU A 85 5.98 3.85 -4.96
C LEU A 85 4.88 4.68 -4.29
N ALA A 86 4.69 4.51 -2.98
CA ALA A 86 3.68 5.26 -2.24
C ALA A 86 3.96 6.76 -2.24
N GLU A 87 5.22 7.16 -2.05
CA GLU A 87 5.64 8.57 -2.07
C GLU A 87 5.40 9.23 -3.43
N ASN A 88 5.46 8.47 -4.50
CA ASN A 88 5.28 8.96 -5.86
C ASN A 88 3.85 8.81 -6.39
N THR A 89 2.94 8.27 -5.60
CA THR A 89 1.54 8.11 -5.99
C THR A 89 0.76 9.38 -5.64
N ARG A 90 0.44 10.18 -6.65
CA ARG A 90 -0.22 11.48 -6.48
C ARG A 90 -1.54 11.40 -5.72
N ALA A 91 -2.35 10.39 -6.02
CA ALA A 91 -3.67 10.23 -5.42
C ALA A 91 -3.60 10.02 -3.89
N TRP A 92 -2.45 9.62 -3.37
CA TRP A 92 -2.26 9.37 -1.94
C TRP A 92 -1.61 10.53 -1.19
N ARG A 93 -1.31 11.63 -1.86
CA ARG A 93 -0.73 12.82 -1.21
C ARG A 93 -1.70 13.40 -0.19
N GLY A 94 -1.19 13.64 1.01
CA GLY A 94 -1.99 14.17 2.10
C GLY A 94 -2.82 13.13 2.83
N PHE A 95 -2.61 11.84 2.52
CA PHE A 95 -3.28 10.72 3.23
C PHE A 95 -2.26 9.91 4.00
N GLU A 96 -2.64 9.45 5.20
CA GLU A 96 -1.78 8.51 5.93
C GLU A 96 -1.79 7.18 5.19
N VAL A 97 -0.62 6.59 5.03
CA VAL A 97 -0.45 5.27 4.39
C VAL A 97 0.38 4.40 5.32
N LEU A 98 -0.15 3.23 5.66
CA LEU A 98 0.61 2.19 6.38
C LEU A 98 1.11 1.19 5.36
N ILE A 99 2.41 0.92 5.38
CA ILE A 99 3.06 0.01 4.44
C ILE A 99 3.69 -1.14 5.24
N ALA A 100 3.29 -2.37 4.93
CA ALA A 100 3.85 -3.56 5.57
C ALA A 100 4.26 -4.57 4.51
N THR A 101 5.52 -5.00 4.54
CA THR A 101 6.04 -6.00 3.61
C THR A 101 5.99 -7.37 4.27
N HIS A 102 5.29 -8.30 3.63
CA HIS A 102 5.08 -9.66 4.11
C HIS A 102 6.13 -10.60 3.54
N VAL A 103 6.61 -11.49 4.40
CA VAL A 103 7.65 -12.47 4.06
C VAL A 103 7.25 -13.91 4.44
N ASP A 104 6.00 -14.12 4.81
CA ASP A 104 5.50 -15.40 5.35
C ASP A 104 5.18 -16.45 4.28
N ARG A 105 5.24 -16.06 3.01
CA ARG A 105 4.97 -16.97 1.88
C ARG A 105 6.17 -17.05 0.96
N GLY A 106 6.13 -17.95 -0.03
CA GLY A 106 7.22 -18.14 -0.97
C GLY A 106 7.54 -16.96 -1.86
N HIS A 107 6.75 -15.89 -1.82
CA HIS A 107 6.97 -14.66 -2.55
C HIS A 107 6.79 -13.46 -1.62
N ILE A 108 7.44 -12.36 -1.98
CA ILE A 108 7.40 -11.14 -1.17
C ILE A 108 6.27 -10.25 -1.68
N HIS A 109 5.48 -9.71 -0.77
CA HIS A 109 4.42 -8.76 -1.14
C HIS A 109 4.30 -7.66 -0.10
N SER A 110 4.07 -6.44 -0.58
CA SER A 110 3.90 -5.26 0.27
C SER A 110 2.45 -4.80 0.24
N HIS A 111 1.90 -4.54 1.42
CA HIS A 111 0.53 -4.06 1.59
C HIS A 111 0.53 -2.56 1.88
N PHE A 112 -0.42 -1.87 1.28
CA PHE A 112 -0.64 -0.43 1.47
C PHE A 112 -2.05 -0.23 2.02
N ILE A 113 -2.17 0.31 3.21
CA ILE A 113 -3.46 0.71 3.78
C ILE A 113 -3.50 2.24 3.76
N VAL A 114 -4.35 2.78 2.90
CA VAL A 114 -4.48 4.23 2.68
C VAL A 114 -5.73 4.73 3.38
N ASN A 115 -5.57 5.69 4.29
CA ASN A 115 -6.71 6.28 4.98
C ASN A 115 -7.65 6.96 3.98
N SER A 116 -8.93 6.99 4.29
CA SER A 116 -9.94 7.53 3.37
C SER A 116 -10.13 9.04 3.44
N VAL A 117 -9.50 9.70 4.41
CA VAL A 117 -9.66 11.16 4.63
C VAL A 117 -8.28 11.80 4.69
N SER A 118 -8.10 12.89 3.94
CA SER A 118 -6.85 13.65 3.95
C SER A 118 -6.63 14.34 5.28
N TYR A 119 -5.42 14.20 5.83
CA TYR A 119 -5.05 14.93 7.05
C TYR A 119 -4.74 16.40 6.76
N GLU A 120 -4.54 16.77 5.49
CA GLU A 120 -4.22 18.16 5.12
C GLU A 120 -5.45 19.04 4.99
N ASP A 121 -6.49 18.55 4.31
CA ASP A 121 -7.68 19.36 4.01
C ASP A 121 -9.00 18.62 4.22
N GLY A 122 -8.95 17.37 4.64
CA GLY A 122 -10.13 16.59 4.99
C GLY A 122 -10.94 16.06 3.81
N HIS A 123 -10.46 16.19 2.57
CA HIS A 123 -11.22 15.59 1.47
C HIS A 123 -11.13 14.07 1.49
N LYS A 124 -12.15 13.42 0.94
CA LYS A 124 -12.20 11.95 0.85
C LYS A 124 -11.30 11.48 -0.28
N LEU A 125 -10.65 10.34 -0.09
CA LEU A 125 -9.84 9.70 -1.10
C LEU A 125 -10.70 9.39 -2.33
N ARG A 126 -10.27 9.91 -3.47
CA ARG A 126 -10.87 9.61 -4.76
C ARG A 126 -9.97 8.63 -5.48
N TRP A 127 -10.56 7.57 -6.00
CA TRP A 127 -9.81 6.55 -6.69
C TRP A 127 -10.57 6.10 -7.92
N SER A 128 -9.98 6.34 -9.08
CA SER A 128 -10.57 6.01 -10.38
C SER A 128 -9.77 4.91 -11.08
N LYS A 129 -10.29 4.42 -12.19
CA LYS A 129 -9.55 3.50 -13.06
C LYS A 129 -8.26 4.14 -13.57
N HIS A 130 -8.27 5.45 -13.79
CA HIS A 130 -7.09 6.20 -14.20
C HIS A 130 -6.01 6.18 -13.12
N ASP A 131 -6.39 6.34 -11.86
CA ASP A 131 -5.46 6.30 -10.73
C ASP A 131 -4.82 4.91 -10.60
N LEU A 132 -5.59 3.85 -10.78
CA LEU A 132 -5.07 2.49 -10.75
C LEU A 132 -4.09 2.24 -11.90
N LYS A 133 -4.42 2.73 -13.09
CA LYS A 133 -3.55 2.63 -14.25
C LYS A 133 -2.23 3.36 -14.00
N ASP A 134 -2.29 4.56 -13.44
CA ASP A 134 -1.12 5.36 -13.11
C ASP A 134 -0.23 4.63 -12.10
N LEU A 135 -0.83 4.05 -11.06
CA LEU A 135 -0.10 3.27 -10.06
C LEU A 135 0.62 2.08 -10.70
N LYS A 136 -0.05 1.36 -11.59
CA LYS A 136 0.54 0.22 -12.31
C LYS A 136 1.69 0.65 -13.21
N GLU A 137 1.56 1.78 -13.89
CA GLU A 137 2.61 2.33 -14.73
C GLU A 137 3.85 2.71 -13.92
N ARG A 138 3.67 3.34 -12.77
CA ARG A 138 4.79 3.66 -11.86
C ARG A 138 5.46 2.42 -11.30
N ASN A 139 4.68 1.40 -11.00
CA ASN A 139 5.21 0.11 -10.58
C ASN A 139 6.08 -0.51 -11.68
N ASP A 140 5.63 -0.45 -12.93
CA ASP A 140 6.38 -0.98 -14.07
C ASP A 140 7.68 -0.19 -14.31
N GLU A 141 7.63 1.13 -14.22
CA GLU A 141 8.81 1.99 -14.31
C GLU A 141 9.84 1.61 -13.25
N GLN A 142 9.39 1.40 -12.01
CA GLN A 142 10.26 1.00 -10.91
C GLN A 142 10.92 -0.37 -11.20
N CYS A 143 10.17 -1.33 -11.70
CA CYS A 143 10.69 -2.63 -12.08
C CYS A 143 11.74 -2.50 -13.18
N LEU A 144 11.48 -1.69 -14.20
CA LEU A 144 12.42 -1.46 -15.30
C LEU A 144 13.72 -0.83 -14.80
N GLU A 145 13.64 0.16 -13.94
CA GLU A 145 14.81 0.83 -13.37
C GLU A 145 15.71 -0.12 -12.58
N GLN A 146 15.11 -1.16 -11.99
CA GLN A 146 15.84 -2.12 -11.16
C GLN A 146 16.19 -3.41 -11.92
N GLY A 147 15.94 -3.45 -13.23
CA GLY A 147 16.21 -4.63 -14.04
C GLY A 147 15.29 -5.81 -13.76
N LEU A 148 14.13 -5.56 -13.16
CA LEU A 148 13.14 -6.58 -12.89
C LEU A 148 12.23 -6.78 -14.10
N HIS A 149 11.57 -7.94 -14.18
CA HIS A 149 10.62 -8.22 -15.24
C HIS A 149 9.40 -7.32 -15.13
N VAL A 150 8.81 -6.96 -16.28
CA VAL A 150 7.62 -6.12 -16.38
C VAL A 150 6.53 -6.90 -17.09
N THR A 151 5.29 -6.75 -16.61
CA THR A 151 4.13 -7.33 -17.27
C THR A 151 3.88 -6.61 -18.59
N GLU A 152 3.74 -7.36 -19.67
CA GLU A 152 3.31 -6.76 -20.93
C GLU A 152 1.87 -6.27 -20.80
N LYS A 153 1.57 -5.15 -21.48
CA LYS A 153 0.24 -4.55 -21.44
C LYS A 153 -0.81 -5.56 -21.90
N GLY A 154 -1.82 -5.79 -21.04
CA GLY A 154 -2.90 -6.73 -21.32
C GLY A 154 -2.61 -8.18 -20.98
N LYS A 155 -1.40 -8.49 -20.46
CA LYS A 155 -1.05 -9.84 -20.00
C LYS A 155 -0.93 -9.86 -18.49
N THR A 156 -1.37 -10.97 -17.90
CA THR A 156 -1.16 -11.24 -16.48
C THR A 156 -0.22 -12.43 -16.35
N PHE A 157 0.75 -12.30 -15.46
CA PHE A 157 1.61 -13.40 -15.07
C PHE A 157 1.11 -13.94 -13.74
N SER A 158 0.89 -15.23 -13.69
CA SER A 158 0.48 -15.92 -12.48
C SER A 158 1.70 -16.38 -11.67
#